data_239318b37178ff3a3faa8754891119c1
#
_entry.id   239318b37178ff3a3faa8754891119c1
#
_cell.length_a   1.000
_cell.length_b   1.000
_cell.length_c   1.000
_cell.angle_alpha   90.00
_cell.angle_beta   90.00
_cell.angle_gamma   90.00
#
_symmetry.space_group_name_H-M   'P 1'
#
loop_
_entity.id
_entity.type
_entity.pdbx_description
1 polymer ?
#
loop_
_entity_poly.entity_id
_entity_poly.type
_entity_poly.pdbx_seq_one_letter_code
_entity_poly.pdbx_strand_id
1 'polypeptide(L)'
;MEGTGDGGGGKREPSDDGRGDGEVPNKRPRSSGGRAVDVRFLLQSRNAGAIIGKGGANINSLRKEFKASISVPDCPGPERILSIVADLDTLGEILASIIPKLDDFAQHTGQNGRSESEMRLLMHQSHAGCVIGRAGCRIKELRESTGANIKVHGSCCPGSTERIVKVTGSPSVVVDCIKQICDIIAEAPVKGLNKPYDPHNFDPEFAQEYGGFAEGPTSTTGVTGVTPTPGPRGDFQRPFRGTGARGGYSGRGSYNGR
;
A
#
# COMPACT_ATOMS: atom_id res chain seq x y z
N MET A 1 14.91 -52.14 -74.43
CA MET A 1 15.87 -52.80 -73.54
C MET A 1 16.03 -51.85 -72.34
N GLU A 2 15.27 -52.10 -71.36
CA GLU A 2 15.69 -52.75 -70.11
C GLU A 2 16.71 -51.89 -69.35
N GLY A 3 16.39 -51.38 -68.18
CA GLY A 3 16.49 -51.97 -66.90
C GLY A 3 16.00 -51.15 -65.80
N THR A 4 15.26 -51.77 -65.04
CA THR A 4 14.73 -51.58 -63.67
C THR A 4 15.78 -51.17 -62.65
N GLY A 5 15.36 -50.36 -61.66
CA GLY A 5 16.13 -50.09 -60.48
C GLY A 5 15.22 -49.49 -59.38
N ASP A 6 14.59 -50.36 -58.67
CA ASP A 6 13.88 -50.16 -57.41
C ASP A 6 14.85 -49.71 -56.28
N GLY A 7 14.43 -48.82 -55.45
CA GLY A 7 15.19 -48.36 -54.30
C GLY A 7 14.31 -47.65 -53.25
N GLY A 8 13.61 -48.44 -52.46
CA GLY A 8 12.83 -47.95 -51.32
C GLY A 8 13.68 -47.19 -50.26
N GLY A 9 13.22 -46.04 -49.87
CA GLY A 9 13.79 -45.25 -48.84
C GLY A 9 12.71 -44.85 -47.80
N GLY A 10 12.78 -45.49 -46.66
CA GLY A 10 11.83 -45.39 -45.57
C GLY A 10 11.62 -43.96 -45.05
N LYS A 11 10.40 -43.63 -44.92
CA LYS A 11 9.92 -42.48 -44.14
C LYS A 11 10.31 -42.72 -42.69
N ARG A 12 11.16 -41.86 -42.17
CA ARG A 12 11.30 -41.67 -40.71
C ARG A 12 10.49 -40.44 -40.36
N GLU A 13 9.45 -40.64 -39.57
CA GLU A 13 8.74 -39.59 -38.88
C GLU A 13 9.64 -39.05 -37.75
N PRO A 14 9.76 -37.71 -37.54
CA PRO A 14 10.35 -37.17 -36.36
C PRO A 14 9.28 -37.12 -35.27
N SER A 15 9.55 -37.78 -34.17
CA SER A 15 8.85 -37.71 -32.91
C SER A 15 8.74 -36.25 -32.41
N ASP A 16 7.53 -35.85 -32.22
CA ASP A 16 7.12 -34.62 -31.52
C ASP A 16 7.32 -34.82 -30.00
N ASP A 17 8.37 -34.24 -29.45
CA ASP A 17 8.56 -34.05 -28.02
C ASP A 17 9.11 -32.64 -27.76
N GLY A 18 8.21 -31.69 -27.61
CA GLY A 18 8.56 -30.31 -27.28
C GLY A 18 7.37 -29.57 -26.66
N ARG A 19 7.00 -29.95 -25.43
CA ARG A 19 6.22 -29.07 -24.61
C ARG A 19 7.05 -27.82 -24.29
N GLY A 20 6.92 -26.81 -25.11
CA GLY A 20 7.32 -25.46 -24.82
C GLY A 20 6.15 -24.77 -24.14
N ASP A 21 6.27 -24.50 -22.86
CA ASP A 21 5.40 -23.54 -22.14
C ASP A 21 5.56 -22.19 -22.81
N GLY A 22 4.66 -21.91 -23.76
CA GLY A 22 4.55 -20.65 -24.46
C GLY A 22 4.03 -19.61 -23.47
N GLU A 23 4.95 -18.88 -22.89
CA GLU A 23 4.69 -17.59 -22.28
C GLU A 23 3.95 -16.72 -23.28
N VAL A 24 2.63 -16.58 -23.10
CA VAL A 24 1.77 -15.77 -23.96
C VAL A 24 2.19 -14.31 -23.74
N PRO A 25 2.75 -13.62 -24.73
CA PRO A 25 3.05 -12.20 -24.56
C PRO A 25 1.75 -11.47 -24.33
N ASN A 26 1.65 -10.89 -23.13
CA ASN A 26 0.52 -10.06 -22.69
C ASN A 26 0.36 -8.91 -23.68
N LYS A 27 -0.55 -9.05 -24.65
CA LYS A 27 -0.89 -8.00 -25.61
C LYS A 27 -1.52 -6.85 -24.85
N ARG A 28 -0.73 -5.80 -24.61
CA ARG A 28 -1.21 -4.54 -24.06
C ARG A 28 -2.39 -4.06 -24.88
N PRO A 29 -3.53 -3.74 -24.26
CA PRO A 29 -4.66 -3.17 -24.98
C PRO A 29 -4.23 -1.83 -25.60
N ARG A 30 -4.51 -1.65 -26.90
CA ARG A 30 -4.33 -0.37 -27.58
C ARG A 30 -5.43 0.56 -27.12
N SER A 31 -5.13 1.46 -26.20
CA SER A 31 -6.01 2.54 -25.81
C SER A 31 -5.97 3.66 -26.85
N SER A 32 -7.10 4.30 -27.05
CA SER A 32 -7.31 5.44 -27.93
C SER A 32 -6.45 6.63 -27.46
N GLY A 33 -5.31 6.88 -28.14
CA GLY A 33 -4.61 8.17 -28.14
C GLY A 33 -3.99 8.70 -26.85
N GLY A 34 -4.35 8.23 -25.67
CA GLY A 34 -3.81 8.65 -24.39
C GLY A 34 -2.58 7.82 -23.97
N ARG A 35 -1.67 8.44 -23.21
CA ARG A 35 -0.52 7.74 -22.63
C ARG A 35 -1.03 6.75 -21.59
N ALA A 36 -0.84 5.45 -21.81
CA ALA A 36 -1.18 4.43 -20.83
C ALA A 36 -0.27 4.56 -19.59
N VAL A 37 -0.89 4.58 -18.41
CA VAL A 37 -0.22 4.56 -17.10
C VAL A 37 -0.46 3.21 -16.44
N ASP A 38 0.56 2.72 -15.75
CA ASP A 38 0.50 1.52 -14.91
C ASP A 38 0.59 1.97 -13.46
N VAL A 39 -0.49 1.83 -12.72
CA VAL A 39 -0.59 2.30 -11.34
C VAL A 39 -0.96 1.16 -10.41
N ARG A 40 -0.38 1.20 -9.22
CA ARG A 40 -0.55 0.20 -8.19
C ARG A 40 -1.03 0.85 -6.90
N PHE A 41 -2.05 0.27 -6.29
CA PHE A 41 -2.59 0.75 -5.02
C PHE A 41 -2.53 -0.35 -3.98
N LEU A 42 -2.17 0.04 -2.76
CA LEU A 42 -2.23 -0.82 -1.60
C LEU A 42 -3.64 -0.79 -1.01
N LEU A 43 -4.25 -1.96 -0.85
CA LEU A 43 -5.58 -2.14 -0.28
C LEU A 43 -5.52 -3.02 0.96
N GLN A 44 -6.46 -2.82 1.87
CA GLN A 44 -6.74 -3.83 2.89
C GLN A 44 -7.41 -5.06 2.25
N SER A 45 -7.00 -6.26 2.66
CA SER A 45 -7.55 -7.52 2.13
C SER A 45 -9.08 -7.60 2.26
N ARG A 46 -9.64 -7.10 3.36
CA ARG A 46 -11.09 -7.04 3.57
C ARG A 46 -11.81 -6.18 2.53
N ASN A 47 -11.18 -5.08 2.08
CA ASN A 47 -11.77 -4.16 1.12
C ASN A 47 -11.62 -4.66 -0.33
N ALA A 48 -10.66 -5.54 -0.60
CA ALA A 48 -10.45 -6.11 -1.92
C ALA A 48 -11.70 -6.87 -2.42
N GLY A 49 -12.45 -7.49 -1.52
CA GLY A 49 -13.70 -8.18 -1.82
C GLY A 49 -14.75 -7.28 -2.48
N ALA A 50 -14.82 -6.00 -2.12
CA ALA A 50 -15.74 -5.03 -2.71
C ALA A 50 -15.42 -4.75 -4.19
N ILE A 51 -14.13 -4.70 -4.52
CA ILE A 51 -13.67 -4.49 -5.89
C ILE A 51 -13.83 -5.76 -6.73
N ILE A 52 -13.48 -6.92 -6.18
CA ILE A 52 -13.55 -8.20 -6.89
C ILE A 52 -15.02 -8.59 -7.11
N GLY A 53 -15.85 -8.45 -6.09
CA GLY A 53 -17.25 -8.89 -6.11
C GLY A 53 -17.41 -10.40 -6.04
N LYS A 54 -18.65 -10.86 -5.89
CA LYS A 54 -18.99 -12.27 -5.79
C LYS A 54 -18.59 -13.01 -7.07
N GLY A 55 -17.69 -13.99 -6.96
CA GLY A 55 -17.18 -14.74 -8.12
C GLY A 55 -16.44 -13.88 -9.16
N GLY A 56 -15.91 -12.71 -8.75
CA GLY A 56 -15.19 -11.81 -9.67
C GLY A 56 -16.10 -10.95 -10.56
N ALA A 57 -17.41 -10.88 -10.26
CA ALA A 57 -18.37 -10.18 -11.12
C ALA A 57 -18.03 -8.70 -11.30
N ASN A 58 -17.71 -7.98 -10.19
CA ASN A 58 -17.44 -6.55 -10.25
C ASN A 58 -16.19 -6.23 -11.05
N ILE A 59 -15.07 -6.92 -10.76
CA ILE A 59 -13.80 -6.68 -11.45
C ILE A 59 -13.89 -7.01 -12.95
N ASN A 60 -14.67 -8.05 -13.31
CA ASN A 60 -14.89 -8.41 -14.71
C ASN A 60 -15.78 -7.39 -15.42
N SER A 61 -16.76 -6.80 -14.73
CA SER A 61 -17.55 -5.68 -15.25
C SER A 61 -16.67 -4.47 -15.53
N LEU A 62 -15.86 -4.06 -14.56
CA LEU A 62 -14.91 -2.93 -14.71
C LEU A 62 -13.96 -3.13 -15.89
N ARG A 63 -13.39 -4.33 -16.03
CA ARG A 63 -12.50 -4.66 -17.17
C ARG A 63 -13.19 -4.53 -18.52
N LYS A 64 -14.47 -4.93 -18.62
CA LYS A 64 -15.25 -4.86 -19.85
C LYS A 64 -15.68 -3.45 -20.17
N GLU A 65 -16.16 -2.73 -19.16
CA GLU A 65 -16.69 -1.36 -19.28
C GLU A 65 -15.59 -0.39 -19.71
N PHE A 66 -14.47 -0.39 -19.00
CA PHE A 66 -13.37 0.54 -19.24
C PHE A 66 -12.30 0.01 -20.20
N LYS A 67 -12.42 -1.23 -20.69
CA LYS A 67 -11.42 -1.90 -21.55
C LYS A 67 -10.00 -1.81 -21.00
N ALA A 68 -9.87 -1.77 -19.68
CA ALA A 68 -8.64 -1.61 -18.93
C ALA A 68 -8.16 -2.94 -18.33
N SER A 69 -6.84 -3.05 -18.09
CA SER A 69 -6.30 -4.15 -17.32
C SER A 69 -6.38 -3.82 -15.83
N ILE A 70 -7.22 -4.55 -15.10
CA ILE A 70 -7.40 -4.37 -13.66
C ILE A 70 -7.14 -5.71 -12.99
N SER A 71 -6.27 -5.77 -12.00
CA SER A 71 -5.97 -7.00 -11.26
C SER A 71 -5.84 -6.78 -9.77
N VAL A 72 -6.32 -7.75 -9.01
CA VAL A 72 -6.16 -7.83 -7.55
C VAL A 72 -5.77 -9.26 -7.23
N PRO A 73 -4.46 -9.59 -7.25
CA PRO A 73 -3.98 -10.92 -6.94
C PRO A 73 -4.40 -11.35 -5.52
N ASP A 74 -4.56 -12.64 -5.34
CA ASP A 74 -4.82 -13.21 -4.02
C ASP A 74 -3.55 -13.18 -3.17
N CYS A 75 -3.73 -12.83 -1.89
CA CYS A 75 -2.66 -12.82 -0.90
C CYS A 75 -3.25 -13.15 0.47
N PRO A 76 -2.63 -14.05 1.25
CA PRO A 76 -3.15 -14.44 2.56
C PRO A 76 -2.99 -13.35 3.62
N GLY A 77 -2.19 -12.32 3.37
CA GLY A 77 -1.91 -11.23 4.31
C GLY A 77 -3.03 -10.19 4.44
N PRO A 78 -2.84 -9.20 5.30
CA PRO A 78 -3.81 -8.12 5.51
C PRO A 78 -3.83 -7.12 4.35
N GLU A 79 -2.86 -7.20 3.45
CA GLU A 79 -2.66 -6.28 2.33
C GLU A 79 -2.81 -6.99 0.99
N ARG A 80 -3.35 -6.27 0.01
CA ARG A 80 -3.44 -6.69 -1.39
C ARG A 80 -3.07 -5.53 -2.30
N ILE A 81 -2.66 -5.84 -3.52
CA ILE A 81 -2.34 -4.86 -4.55
C ILE A 81 -3.44 -4.82 -5.59
N LEU A 82 -4.00 -3.63 -5.81
CA LEU A 82 -4.81 -3.32 -6.99
C LEU A 82 -3.89 -2.73 -8.05
N SER A 83 -3.75 -3.39 -9.19
CA SER A 83 -3.01 -2.87 -10.34
C SER A 83 -3.98 -2.48 -11.44
N ILE A 84 -3.80 -1.28 -12.01
CA ILE A 84 -4.62 -0.74 -13.09
C ILE A 84 -3.70 -0.25 -14.19
N VAL A 85 -3.92 -0.74 -15.42
CA VAL A 85 -3.25 -0.25 -16.62
C VAL A 85 -4.32 0.32 -17.55
N ALA A 86 -4.32 1.64 -17.72
CA ALA A 86 -5.29 2.40 -18.50
C ALA A 86 -4.67 3.73 -18.97
N ASP A 87 -5.35 4.47 -19.83
CA ASP A 87 -5.04 5.89 -20.00
C ASP A 87 -5.50 6.71 -18.77
N LEU A 88 -5.01 7.93 -18.67
CA LEU A 88 -5.21 8.74 -17.46
C LEU A 88 -6.69 9.12 -17.20
N ASP A 89 -7.46 9.33 -18.26
CA ASP A 89 -8.87 9.69 -18.11
C ASP A 89 -9.69 8.45 -17.70
N THR A 90 -9.47 7.33 -18.36
CA THR A 90 -10.06 6.04 -17.98
C THR A 90 -9.66 5.62 -16.55
N LEU A 91 -8.42 5.88 -16.14
CA LEU A 91 -8.00 5.66 -14.74
C LEU A 91 -8.87 6.45 -13.78
N GLY A 92 -9.14 7.74 -14.09
CA GLY A 92 -10.01 8.58 -13.28
C GLY A 92 -11.44 8.01 -13.14
N GLU A 93 -12.02 7.54 -14.24
CA GLU A 93 -13.36 6.92 -14.26
C GLU A 93 -13.39 5.61 -13.45
N ILE A 94 -12.37 4.76 -13.60
CA ILE A 94 -12.23 3.53 -12.81
C ILE A 94 -12.13 3.84 -11.32
N LEU A 95 -11.31 4.82 -10.92
CA LEU A 95 -11.17 5.22 -9.53
C LEU A 95 -12.48 5.80 -8.98
N ALA A 96 -13.19 6.63 -9.74
CA ALA A 96 -14.50 7.16 -9.36
C ALA A 96 -15.53 6.05 -9.12
N SER A 97 -15.43 4.93 -9.85
CA SER A 97 -16.29 3.75 -9.65
C SER A 97 -15.88 2.89 -8.46
N ILE A 98 -14.58 2.83 -8.14
CA ILE A 98 -14.03 1.96 -7.09
C ILE A 98 -14.08 2.60 -5.70
N ILE A 99 -13.72 3.89 -5.59
CA ILE A 99 -13.58 4.58 -4.31
C ILE A 99 -14.84 4.49 -3.44
N PRO A 100 -16.06 4.76 -3.95
CA PRO A 100 -17.27 4.63 -3.14
C PRO A 100 -17.48 3.22 -2.58
N LYS A 101 -17.10 2.19 -3.34
CA LYS A 101 -17.22 0.79 -2.90
C LYS A 101 -16.23 0.45 -1.77
N LEU A 102 -15.10 1.15 -1.70
CA LEU A 102 -14.14 1.01 -0.61
C LEU A 102 -14.61 1.74 0.65
N ASP A 103 -15.27 2.88 0.50
CA ASP A 103 -15.78 3.71 1.60
C ASP A 103 -16.91 3.04 2.36
N ASP A 104 -17.76 2.27 1.68
CA ASP A 104 -18.81 1.47 2.32
C ASP A 104 -18.26 0.48 3.38
N PHE A 105 -17.01 0.08 3.24
CA PHE A 105 -16.32 -0.79 4.18
C PHE A 105 -15.42 -0.05 5.19
N ALA A 106 -15.04 1.19 4.87
CA ALA A 106 -14.24 2.03 5.72
C ALA A 106 -15.15 3.03 6.45
N GLN A 107 -15.75 2.64 7.58
CA GLN A 107 -16.51 3.55 8.45
C GLN A 107 -15.60 4.63 9.05
N HIS A 108 -14.95 5.40 8.22
CA HIS A 108 -14.20 6.58 8.63
C HIS A 108 -15.07 7.80 8.40
N THR A 109 -15.98 8.03 9.33
CA THR A 109 -16.63 9.33 9.47
C THR A 109 -15.52 10.31 9.89
N GLY A 110 -15.05 11.12 8.95
CA GLY A 110 -14.18 12.24 9.28
C GLY A 110 -14.83 13.09 10.36
N GLN A 111 -14.04 13.76 11.18
CA GLN A 111 -14.48 14.58 12.33
C GLN A 111 -15.56 15.63 12.00
N ASN A 112 -15.86 15.84 10.72
CA ASN A 112 -16.86 16.80 10.23
C ASN A 112 -18.11 16.15 9.59
N GLY A 113 -18.36 14.84 9.78
CA GLY A 113 -19.53 14.17 9.20
C GLY A 113 -19.49 14.04 7.66
N ARG A 114 -18.38 14.39 7.01
CA ARG A 114 -18.13 14.14 5.58
C ARG A 114 -17.38 12.81 5.45
N SER A 115 -17.85 11.96 4.57
CA SER A 115 -17.15 10.74 4.18
C SER A 115 -15.85 11.15 3.48
N GLU A 116 -14.71 10.90 4.13
CA GLU A 116 -13.39 11.08 3.53
C GLU A 116 -12.88 9.72 3.04
N SER A 117 -12.57 9.67 1.77
CA SER A 117 -11.98 8.50 1.13
C SER A 117 -10.47 8.51 1.28
N GLU A 118 -9.87 7.33 1.40
CA GLU A 118 -8.43 7.17 1.47
C GLU A 118 -7.94 6.20 0.39
N MET A 119 -6.92 6.63 -0.36
CA MET A 119 -6.21 5.78 -1.32
C MET A 119 -4.70 5.79 -1.04
N ARG A 120 -4.06 4.63 -1.17
CA ARG A 120 -2.62 4.45 -0.97
C ARG A 120 -1.97 4.03 -2.29
N LEU A 121 -1.39 5.00 -2.97
CA LEU A 121 -0.68 4.80 -4.23
C LEU A 121 0.75 4.31 -3.94
N LEU A 122 1.16 3.23 -4.60
CA LEU A 122 2.54 2.75 -4.62
C LEU A 122 3.30 3.43 -5.75
N MET A 123 4.46 3.97 -5.45
CA MET A 123 5.33 4.56 -6.46
C MET A 123 6.80 4.26 -6.17
N HIS A 124 7.60 4.16 -7.21
CA HIS A 124 9.04 3.98 -7.06
C HIS A 124 9.67 5.12 -6.27
N GLN A 125 10.63 4.81 -5.38
CA GLN A 125 11.26 5.80 -4.52
C GLN A 125 11.91 6.97 -5.26
N SER A 126 12.39 6.77 -6.50
CA SER A 126 12.96 7.85 -7.31
C SER A 126 11.94 8.90 -7.72
N HIS A 127 10.66 8.56 -7.77
CA HIS A 127 9.57 9.48 -8.08
C HIS A 127 9.14 10.34 -6.88
N ALA A 128 9.45 9.90 -5.65
CA ALA A 128 9.09 10.65 -4.45
C ALA A 128 9.63 12.09 -4.48
N GLY A 129 10.86 12.27 -4.96
CA GLY A 129 11.45 13.59 -5.15
C GLY A 129 10.70 14.46 -6.17
N CYS A 130 10.17 13.86 -7.24
CA CYS A 130 9.40 14.57 -8.27
C CYS A 130 8.05 15.05 -7.73
N VAL A 131 7.39 14.22 -6.90
CA VAL A 131 6.09 14.54 -6.29
C VAL A 131 6.24 15.54 -5.14
N ILE A 132 7.28 15.42 -4.32
CA ILE A 132 7.53 16.35 -3.22
C ILE A 132 8.02 17.71 -3.77
N GLY A 133 8.92 17.70 -4.73
CA GLY A 133 9.55 18.88 -5.28
C GLY A 133 10.62 19.47 -4.38
N ARG A 134 11.33 20.53 -4.87
CA ARG A 134 12.36 21.22 -4.11
C ARG A 134 11.72 21.91 -2.89
N ALA A 135 12.22 21.61 -1.69
CA ALA A 135 11.70 22.11 -0.42
C ALA A 135 10.18 21.88 -0.22
N GLY A 136 9.61 20.87 -0.87
CA GLY A 136 8.20 20.54 -0.75
C GLY A 136 7.25 21.45 -1.53
N CYS A 137 7.73 22.24 -2.49
CA CYS A 137 6.88 23.17 -3.25
C CYS A 137 5.80 22.44 -4.05
N ARG A 138 6.14 21.33 -4.74
CA ARG A 138 5.20 20.63 -5.62
C ARG A 138 4.09 19.90 -4.86
N ILE A 139 4.43 19.26 -3.76
CA ILE A 139 3.40 18.61 -2.91
C ILE A 139 2.49 19.64 -2.25
N LYS A 140 2.99 20.84 -1.96
CA LYS A 140 2.19 21.95 -1.45
C LYS A 140 1.23 22.47 -2.52
N GLU A 141 1.71 22.69 -3.73
CA GLU A 141 0.90 23.05 -4.89
C GLU A 141 -0.19 22.01 -5.18
N LEU A 142 0.15 20.72 -5.17
CA LEU A 142 -0.82 19.64 -5.32
C LEU A 142 -1.93 19.69 -4.26
N ARG A 143 -1.58 19.95 -3.00
CA ARG A 143 -2.57 20.09 -1.93
C ARG A 143 -3.47 21.31 -2.12
N GLU A 144 -2.90 22.42 -2.55
CA GLU A 144 -3.63 23.67 -2.80
C GLU A 144 -4.54 23.57 -4.02
N SER A 145 -4.08 22.95 -5.11
CA SER A 145 -4.86 22.79 -6.35
C SER A 145 -5.99 21.79 -6.24
N THR A 146 -5.79 20.68 -5.53
CA THR A 146 -6.79 19.61 -5.44
C THR A 146 -7.64 19.67 -4.17
N GLY A 147 -7.12 20.27 -3.11
CA GLY A 147 -7.73 20.21 -1.78
C GLY A 147 -7.51 18.87 -1.05
N ALA A 148 -6.70 17.96 -1.61
CA ALA A 148 -6.40 16.68 -1.02
C ALA A 148 -5.39 16.79 0.13
N ASN A 149 -5.52 15.92 1.13
CA ASN A 149 -4.46 15.70 2.09
C ASN A 149 -3.53 14.61 1.55
N ILE A 150 -2.27 14.95 1.30
CA ILE A 150 -1.28 14.05 0.69
C ILE A 150 -0.16 13.80 1.70
N LYS A 151 0.14 12.52 1.96
CA LYS A 151 1.28 12.11 2.79
C LYS A 151 2.16 11.13 2.00
N VAL A 152 3.40 11.52 1.73
CA VAL A 152 4.42 10.61 1.17
C VAL A 152 5.19 9.99 2.32
N HIS A 153 5.14 8.65 2.43
CA HIS A 153 5.86 7.95 3.48
C HIS A 153 7.37 7.92 3.22
N GLY A 154 8.17 7.97 4.30
CA GLY A 154 9.63 8.05 4.23
C GLY A 154 10.28 6.75 3.84
N SER A 155 9.75 5.64 4.35
CA SER A 155 10.29 4.30 4.16
C SER A 155 9.68 3.61 2.96
N CYS A 156 10.46 2.73 2.30
CA CYS A 156 9.94 1.84 1.27
C CYS A 156 9.18 0.69 1.92
N CYS A 157 8.26 0.10 1.16
CA CYS A 157 7.61 -1.14 1.56
C CYS A 157 8.62 -2.28 1.70
N PRO A 158 8.37 -3.26 2.58
CA PRO A 158 9.33 -4.34 2.87
C PRO A 158 9.80 -5.06 1.63
N GLY A 159 11.12 -5.21 1.50
CA GLY A 159 11.74 -5.92 0.39
C GLY A 159 11.55 -5.26 -0.99
N SER A 160 11.14 -3.99 -1.07
CA SER A 160 10.84 -3.30 -2.33
C SER A 160 11.52 -1.94 -2.47
N THR A 161 11.37 -1.34 -3.64
CA THR A 161 11.80 0.03 -3.95
C THR A 161 10.63 1.00 -4.06
N GLU A 162 9.43 0.57 -3.66
CA GLU A 162 8.22 1.39 -3.70
C GLU A 162 7.93 2.03 -2.35
N ARG A 163 7.43 3.24 -2.40
CA ARG A 163 6.95 4.04 -1.26
C ARG A 163 5.46 4.32 -1.42
N ILE A 164 4.78 4.48 -0.31
CA ILE A 164 3.36 4.78 -0.29
C ILE A 164 3.14 6.29 -0.30
N VAL A 165 2.24 6.72 -1.17
CA VAL A 165 1.60 8.03 -1.14
C VAL A 165 0.17 7.84 -0.72
N LYS A 166 -0.13 8.31 0.48
CA LYS A 166 -1.48 8.32 1.02
C LYS A 166 -2.18 9.60 0.58
N VAL A 167 -3.32 9.47 -0.07
CA VAL A 167 -4.18 10.57 -0.51
C VAL A 167 -5.52 10.44 0.18
N THR A 168 -5.97 11.51 0.84
CA THR A 168 -7.24 11.54 1.59
C THR A 168 -8.05 12.78 1.21
N GLY A 169 -9.35 12.62 1.06
CA GLY A 169 -10.27 13.69 0.71
C GLY A 169 -11.62 13.16 0.23
N SER A 170 -12.46 14.01 -0.35
CA SER A 170 -13.67 13.53 -1.01
C SER A 170 -13.31 12.66 -2.22
N PRO A 171 -14.20 11.76 -2.69
CA PRO A 171 -13.90 10.87 -3.81
C PRO A 171 -13.35 11.58 -5.05
N SER A 172 -13.97 12.69 -5.45
CA SER A 172 -13.51 13.48 -6.61
C SER A 172 -12.14 14.09 -6.40
N VAL A 173 -11.89 14.64 -5.21
CA VAL A 173 -10.59 15.23 -4.82
C VAL A 173 -9.48 14.19 -4.86
N VAL A 174 -9.75 12.98 -4.37
CA VAL A 174 -8.78 11.87 -4.41
C VAL A 174 -8.47 11.47 -5.84
N VAL A 175 -9.47 11.36 -6.71
CA VAL A 175 -9.29 11.03 -8.13
C VAL A 175 -8.43 12.07 -8.83
N ASP A 176 -8.77 13.36 -8.69
CA ASP A 176 -8.06 14.47 -9.34
C ASP A 176 -6.60 14.54 -8.85
N CYS A 177 -6.39 14.35 -7.57
CA CYS A 177 -5.04 14.31 -6.98
C CYS A 177 -4.20 13.14 -7.53
N ILE A 178 -4.78 11.94 -7.63
CA ILE A 178 -4.08 10.77 -8.18
C ILE A 178 -3.74 11.00 -9.65
N LYS A 179 -4.64 11.56 -10.46
CA LYS A 179 -4.36 11.90 -11.86
C LYS A 179 -3.17 12.84 -11.98
N GLN A 180 -3.12 13.92 -11.20
CA GLN A 180 -2.00 14.86 -11.21
C GLN A 180 -0.68 14.21 -10.75
N ILE A 181 -0.73 13.34 -9.74
CA ILE A 181 0.45 12.57 -9.32
C ILE A 181 0.92 11.65 -10.45
N CYS A 182 0.01 10.96 -11.12
CA CYS A 182 0.34 10.06 -12.24
C CYS A 182 0.98 10.81 -13.41
N ASP A 183 0.51 12.01 -13.75
CA ASP A 183 1.13 12.88 -14.75
C ASP A 183 2.58 13.21 -14.39
N ILE A 184 2.82 13.61 -13.13
CA ILE A 184 4.15 13.92 -12.63
C ILE A 184 5.10 12.73 -12.73
N ILE A 185 4.62 11.53 -12.36
CA ILE A 185 5.46 10.32 -12.39
C ILE A 185 5.72 9.89 -13.83
N ALA A 186 4.74 10.07 -14.71
CA ALA A 186 4.84 9.67 -16.11
C ALA A 186 5.88 10.47 -16.91
N GLU A 187 6.20 11.69 -16.45
CA GLU A 187 7.24 12.53 -17.07
C GLU A 187 8.67 12.10 -16.70
N ALA A 188 8.83 11.38 -15.58
CA ALA A 188 10.15 11.01 -15.06
C ALA A 188 10.42 9.51 -15.19
N PRO A 189 11.53 9.08 -15.79
CA PRO A 189 11.89 7.67 -15.82
C PRO A 189 12.28 7.17 -14.42
N VAL A 190 12.00 5.91 -14.14
CA VAL A 190 12.47 5.22 -12.93
C VAL A 190 14.00 5.18 -12.93
N LYS A 191 14.61 5.55 -11.81
CA LYS A 191 16.07 5.54 -11.63
C LYS A 191 16.47 4.46 -10.64
N GLY A 192 17.39 3.61 -11.05
CA GLY A 192 17.94 2.53 -10.22
C GLY A 192 17.16 1.22 -10.36
N LEU A 193 17.36 0.36 -9.36
CA LEU A 193 16.68 -0.94 -9.30
C LEU A 193 15.17 -0.73 -9.12
N ASN A 194 14.37 -1.41 -9.93
CA ASN A 194 12.93 -1.44 -9.79
C ASN A 194 12.48 -2.80 -9.25
N LYS A 195 12.12 -2.83 -7.98
CA LYS A 195 11.60 -4.00 -7.29
C LYS A 195 10.22 -3.65 -6.69
N PRO A 196 9.13 -4.02 -7.36
CA PRO A 196 7.77 -3.76 -6.88
C PRO A 196 7.50 -4.41 -5.52
N TYR A 197 6.62 -3.82 -4.74
CA TYR A 197 6.19 -4.39 -3.47
C TYR A 197 5.32 -5.63 -3.69
N ASP A 198 5.67 -6.69 -2.96
CA ASP A 198 4.89 -7.92 -2.87
C ASP A 198 4.30 -8.03 -1.45
N PRO A 199 2.96 -8.11 -1.31
CA PRO A 199 2.31 -8.23 -0.01
C PRO A 199 2.68 -9.48 0.79
N HIS A 200 3.28 -10.50 0.18
CA HIS A 200 3.85 -11.64 0.91
C HIS A 200 5.02 -11.23 1.83
N ASN A 201 5.65 -10.09 1.55
CA ASN A 201 6.69 -9.51 2.39
C ASN A 201 6.12 -8.59 3.49
N PHE A 202 4.81 -8.64 3.74
CA PHE A 202 4.19 -7.82 4.80
C PHE A 202 4.86 -8.06 6.14
N ASP A 203 5.22 -6.97 6.82
CA ASP A 203 5.80 -7.00 8.15
C ASP A 203 4.96 -6.10 9.08
N PRO A 204 4.26 -6.69 10.06
CA PRO A 204 3.38 -5.94 10.95
C PRO A 204 4.10 -4.91 11.82
N GLU A 205 5.39 -5.15 12.16
CA GLU A 205 6.18 -4.24 12.99
C GLU A 205 6.51 -2.95 12.21
N PHE A 206 6.74 -3.06 10.92
CA PHE A 206 7.08 -1.93 10.04
C PHE A 206 5.87 -1.32 9.32
N ALA A 207 4.67 -1.91 9.44
CA ALA A 207 3.50 -1.48 8.68
C ALA A 207 3.18 0.01 8.86
N GLN A 208 3.28 0.54 10.07
CA GLN A 208 3.04 1.96 10.34
C GLN A 208 4.11 2.88 9.73
N GLU A 209 5.34 2.42 9.64
CA GLU A 209 6.47 3.21 9.13
C GLU A 209 6.37 3.45 7.63
N TYR A 210 6.11 2.40 6.84
CA TYR A 210 5.93 2.56 5.39
C TYR A 210 4.51 2.98 4.98
N GLY A 211 3.57 3.05 5.93
CA GLY A 211 2.18 3.43 5.68
C GLY A 211 1.30 2.28 5.22
N GLY A 212 1.64 1.06 5.59
CA GLY A 212 0.83 -0.13 5.38
C GLY A 212 -0.35 -0.24 6.34
N PHE A 213 -1.10 -1.32 6.22
CA PHE A 213 -2.25 -1.61 7.07
C PHE A 213 -1.82 -2.50 8.23
N ALA A 214 -1.45 -1.89 9.36
CA ALA A 214 -1.33 -2.64 10.60
C ALA A 214 -2.75 -3.06 11.02
N GLU A 215 -3.10 -4.32 10.87
CA GLU A 215 -4.22 -4.86 11.61
C GLU A 215 -3.76 -4.95 13.07
N GLY A 216 -4.20 -3.99 13.88
CA GLY A 216 -4.22 -4.20 15.31
C GLY A 216 -5.02 -5.48 15.57
N PRO A 217 -4.69 -6.29 16.58
CA PRO A 217 -5.51 -7.42 16.94
C PRO A 217 -6.93 -6.88 17.13
N THR A 218 -7.85 -7.30 16.28
CA THR A 218 -9.27 -7.16 16.56
C THR A 218 -9.46 -7.82 17.92
N SER A 219 -9.64 -7.00 18.94
CA SER A 219 -10.04 -7.46 20.29
C SER A 219 -11.43 -8.04 20.19
N THR A 220 -11.48 -9.23 19.61
CA THR A 220 -12.61 -10.15 19.71
C THR A 220 -12.17 -11.29 20.61
N THR A 221 -11.80 -10.93 21.81
CA THR A 221 -11.92 -11.79 22.96
C THR A 221 -12.31 -10.90 24.11
N GLY A 222 -13.58 -10.95 24.48
CA GLY A 222 -14.00 -10.65 25.81
C GLY A 222 -13.18 -11.53 26.75
N VAL A 223 -12.03 -11.06 27.14
CA VAL A 223 -11.37 -11.52 28.34
C VAL A 223 -11.99 -10.68 29.45
N THR A 224 -13.00 -11.30 30.07
CA THR A 224 -13.47 -10.97 31.41
C THR A 224 -12.35 -10.41 32.24
N GLY A 225 -12.60 -9.21 32.76
CA GLY A 225 -11.69 -8.54 33.68
C GLY A 225 -11.20 -9.47 34.77
N VAL A 226 -9.94 -9.76 34.74
CA VAL A 226 -9.21 -10.13 35.94
C VAL A 226 -8.69 -8.81 36.49
N THR A 227 -9.53 -8.19 37.32
CA THR A 227 -9.05 -7.20 38.27
C THR A 227 -8.02 -7.92 39.15
N PRO A 228 -6.82 -7.38 39.33
CA PRO A 228 -5.93 -7.90 40.35
C PRO A 228 -6.58 -7.63 41.71
N THR A 229 -7.04 -8.69 42.35
CA THR A 229 -7.48 -8.68 43.72
C THR A 229 -6.33 -8.17 44.60
N PRO A 230 -6.54 -7.15 45.43
CA PRO A 230 -5.55 -6.81 46.44
C PRO A 230 -5.46 -7.99 47.43
N GLY A 231 -4.30 -8.65 47.45
CA GLY A 231 -4.00 -9.68 48.41
C GLY A 231 -4.08 -9.14 49.86
N PRO A 232 -4.38 -10.00 50.84
CA PRO A 232 -4.62 -9.56 52.23
C PRO A 232 -3.34 -8.96 52.80
N ARG A 233 -3.53 -7.81 53.46
CA ARG A 233 -2.51 -7.15 54.28
C ARG A 233 -2.06 -8.11 55.35
N GLY A 234 -0.84 -8.65 55.23
CA GLY A 234 -0.12 -9.26 56.29
C GLY A 234 0.47 -8.19 57.21
N ASP A 235 -0.01 -8.17 58.44
CA ASP A 235 0.60 -7.45 59.54
C ASP A 235 2.06 -7.90 59.73
N PHE A 236 2.99 -7.00 59.49
CA PHE A 236 4.32 -7.12 60.06
C PHE A 236 4.56 -5.97 61.02
N GLN A 237 4.46 -6.33 62.29
CA GLN A 237 4.84 -5.58 63.49
C GLN A 237 6.22 -4.97 63.36
N ARG A 238 6.30 -3.70 63.72
CA ARG A 238 7.56 -3.08 64.20
C ARG A 238 8.04 -3.81 65.44
N PRO A 239 9.36 -3.92 65.69
CA PRO A 239 10.00 -2.93 66.51
C PRO A 239 11.47 -2.62 66.12
N PHE A 240 12.01 -1.50 66.39
CA PHE A 240 12.99 -1.16 67.44
C PHE A 240 13.47 0.29 67.28
N ARG A 241 13.49 0.93 68.40
CA ARG A 241 14.11 2.20 68.72
C ARG A 241 15.61 2.17 68.50
N GLY A 242 16.19 3.26 68.05
CA GLY A 242 17.62 3.54 68.10
C GLY A 242 17.84 5.06 68.05
N THR A 243 18.15 5.58 69.17
CA THR A 243 18.53 6.95 69.52
C THR A 243 19.88 7.34 68.92
N GLY A 244 20.09 8.62 68.60
CA GLY A 244 21.45 9.16 68.58
C GLY A 244 21.74 10.22 67.52
N ALA A 245 21.66 11.45 67.96
CA ALA A 245 22.67 12.50 68.07
C ALA A 245 23.01 13.32 66.79
N ARG A 246 22.61 14.55 66.84
CA ARG A 246 23.34 15.82 66.74
C ARG A 246 24.53 15.89 65.76
N GLY A 247 24.46 16.94 64.94
CA GLY A 247 25.62 17.52 64.29
C GLY A 247 25.22 18.55 63.22
N GLY A 248 25.05 19.81 63.70
CA GLY A 248 24.90 20.93 62.80
C GLY A 248 26.27 21.36 62.27
N TYR A 249 26.25 21.92 61.07
CA TYR A 249 27.21 22.97 60.72
C TYR A 249 26.62 23.85 59.62
N SER A 250 26.54 25.10 59.93
CA SER A 250 26.27 26.27 59.09
C SER A 250 27.50 26.54 58.19
N GLY A 251 27.25 26.98 56.96
CA GLY A 251 28.30 27.48 56.10
C GLY A 251 27.71 28.36 55.01
N ARG A 252 27.61 29.66 55.30
CA ARG A 252 27.42 30.77 54.36
C ARG A 252 28.58 30.81 53.35
N GLY A 253 28.26 31.15 52.12
CA GLY A 253 29.25 31.54 51.13
C GLY A 253 28.58 32.23 49.93
N SER A 254 28.28 33.51 50.09
CA SER A 254 28.01 34.47 49.04
C SER A 254 29.31 34.83 48.33
N TYR A 255 29.35 34.80 47.01
CA TYR A 255 30.26 35.68 46.27
C TYR A 255 29.64 36.13 44.92
N ASN A 256 29.56 37.40 44.82
CA ASN A 256 29.23 38.28 43.71
C ASN A 256 30.44 38.43 42.77
N GLY A 257 30.23 38.71 41.50
CA GLY A 257 31.23 39.51 40.82
C GLY A 257 31.51 39.17 39.35
N ARG A 258 30.96 40.00 38.51
CA ARG A 258 31.32 40.50 37.16
C ARG A 258 30.94 39.67 35.97
#